data_5545e20dd74db96711988dc0b80db7ea
#
_entry.id   5545e20dd74db96711988dc0b80db7ea
#
_cell.length_a   1.000
_cell.length_b   1.000
_cell.length_c   1.000
_cell.angle_alpha   90.00
_cell.angle_beta   90.00
_cell.angle_gamma   90.00
#
_symmetry.space_group_name_H-M   'P 1'
#
loop_
_entity.id
_entity.type
_entity.pdbx_description
1 polymer ?
#
loop_
_entity_poly.entity_id
_entity_poly.type
_entity_poly.pdbx_seq_one_letter_code
_entity_poly.pdbx_strand_id
1 'polypeptide(L)'
;MRQPAPTGPGRAVDEAEKGWRAAGLDELHLIWNDAADYGADGEAPEGTPLGIVHLSYLLRVYNSAMGGGVGFAVEVNEAFRLRRAVDAMRYFGLADLAELVAELIEHDVDIGHVGSRHDDLEARLHGEVLERAFRVKAAGWPTDFGLE
;
A
#
# COMPACT_ATOMS: atom_id res chain seq x y z
N MET A 1 -29.11 -11.61 -6.04
CA MET A 1 -29.39 -11.72 -4.62
C MET A 1 -28.10 -11.78 -3.82
N ARG A 2 -28.06 -11.03 -2.76
CA ARG A 2 -26.84 -10.89 -2.01
C ARG A 2 -26.66 -11.99 -0.99
N GLN A 3 -25.46 -12.54 -0.93
CA GLN A 3 -25.11 -13.53 0.08
C GLN A 3 -25.08 -12.88 1.48
N PRO A 4 -25.47 -13.62 2.51
CA PRO A 4 -25.30 -13.12 3.85
C PRO A 4 -23.83 -12.89 4.16
N ALA A 5 -23.55 -11.91 5.01
CA ALA A 5 -22.20 -11.60 5.39
C ALA A 5 -21.55 -12.80 6.10
N PRO A 6 -20.28 -13.07 5.80
CA PRO A 6 -19.59 -14.15 6.50
C PRO A 6 -19.42 -13.81 7.98
N THR A 7 -19.33 -14.84 8.80
CA THR A 7 -19.12 -14.68 10.22
C THR A 7 -17.63 -14.73 10.55
N GLY A 8 -17.14 -13.83 11.37
CA GLY A 8 -15.77 -13.78 11.82
C GLY A 8 -14.86 -12.93 10.93
N PRO A 9 -13.88 -12.24 11.52
CA PRO A 9 -13.03 -11.30 10.80
C PRO A 9 -12.20 -11.90 9.68
N GLY A 10 -11.58 -13.06 9.91
CA GLY A 10 -10.76 -13.71 8.90
C GLY A 10 -11.56 -14.17 7.70
N ARG A 11 -12.76 -14.64 7.96
CA ARG A 11 -13.65 -15.09 6.89
C ARG A 11 -14.18 -13.92 6.08
N ALA A 12 -14.44 -12.78 6.71
CA ALA A 12 -14.86 -11.58 6.01
C ALA A 12 -13.78 -11.08 5.04
N VAL A 13 -12.52 -11.13 5.45
CA VAL A 13 -11.39 -10.76 4.57
C VAL A 13 -11.28 -11.71 3.39
N ASP A 14 -11.40 -13.00 3.61
CA ASP A 14 -11.32 -13.99 2.53
C ASP A 14 -12.44 -13.83 1.51
N GLU A 15 -13.66 -13.60 1.98
CA GLU A 15 -14.79 -13.36 1.09
C GLU A 15 -14.65 -12.05 0.31
N ALA A 16 -14.13 -11.02 0.95
CA ALA A 16 -13.87 -9.75 0.30
C ALA A 16 -12.83 -9.91 -0.81
N GLU A 17 -11.75 -10.66 -0.57
CA GLU A 17 -10.74 -10.95 -1.59
C GLU A 17 -11.33 -11.70 -2.78
N LYS A 18 -12.14 -12.70 -2.51
CA LYS A 18 -12.81 -13.46 -3.58
C LYS A 18 -13.75 -12.57 -4.38
N GLY A 19 -14.52 -11.73 -3.71
CA GLY A 19 -15.43 -10.79 -4.35
C GLY A 19 -14.69 -9.81 -5.25
N TRP A 20 -13.58 -9.28 -4.78
CA TRP A 20 -12.74 -8.39 -5.57
C TRP A 20 -12.28 -9.09 -6.85
N ARG A 21 -11.68 -10.27 -6.71
CA ARG A 21 -11.11 -10.99 -7.86
C ARG A 21 -12.18 -11.43 -8.85
N ALA A 22 -13.33 -11.83 -8.36
CA ALA A 22 -14.42 -12.30 -9.20
C ALA A 22 -15.17 -11.16 -9.90
N ALA A 23 -15.52 -10.11 -9.15
CA ALA A 23 -16.32 -9.01 -9.68
C ALA A 23 -15.49 -7.81 -10.10
N GLY A 24 -14.35 -7.59 -9.47
CA GLY A 24 -13.48 -6.45 -9.76
C GLY A 24 -14.05 -5.09 -9.36
N LEU A 25 -15.18 -5.05 -8.69
CA LEU A 25 -15.93 -3.82 -8.48
C LEU A 25 -16.52 -3.67 -7.06
N ASP A 26 -15.88 -4.19 -6.03
CA ASP A 26 -16.33 -3.90 -4.67
C ASP A 26 -15.80 -2.53 -4.21
N GLU A 27 -16.31 -2.05 -3.08
CA GLU A 27 -15.90 -0.74 -2.53
C GLU A 27 -14.40 -0.65 -2.29
N LEU A 28 -13.78 -1.72 -1.83
CA LEU A 28 -12.35 -1.72 -1.56
C LEU A 28 -11.54 -1.57 -2.84
N HIS A 29 -12.01 -2.18 -3.91
CA HIS A 29 -11.38 -2.03 -5.23
C HIS A 29 -11.43 -0.58 -5.71
N LEU A 30 -12.57 0.08 -5.53
CA LEU A 30 -12.72 1.50 -5.89
C LEU A 30 -11.81 2.38 -5.05
N ILE A 31 -11.71 2.12 -3.75
CA ILE A 31 -10.81 2.85 -2.86
C ILE A 31 -9.36 2.68 -3.31
N TRP A 32 -8.96 1.48 -3.65
CA TRP A 32 -7.61 1.21 -4.16
C TRP A 32 -7.31 2.03 -5.40
N ASN A 33 -8.23 2.03 -6.36
CA ASN A 33 -8.07 2.79 -7.60
C ASN A 33 -7.99 4.30 -7.35
N ASP A 34 -8.84 4.83 -6.48
CA ASP A 34 -8.80 6.24 -6.12
C ASP A 34 -7.48 6.60 -5.46
N ALA A 35 -7.01 5.76 -4.54
CA ALA A 35 -5.74 5.99 -3.88
C ALA A 35 -4.56 5.96 -4.86
N ALA A 36 -4.60 5.06 -5.83
CA ALA A 36 -3.58 4.99 -6.88
C ALA A 36 -3.54 6.27 -7.70
N ASP A 37 -4.70 6.81 -8.06
CA ASP A 37 -4.80 8.06 -8.80
C ASP A 37 -4.27 9.24 -7.98
N TYR A 38 -4.65 9.32 -6.70
CA TYR A 38 -4.14 10.37 -5.81
C TYR A 38 -2.62 10.29 -5.65
N GLY A 39 -2.10 9.08 -5.55
CA GLY A 39 -0.64 8.87 -5.47
C GLY A 39 0.07 9.36 -6.72
N ALA A 40 -0.48 9.06 -7.89
CA ALA A 40 0.07 9.51 -9.16
C ALA A 40 0.02 11.04 -9.30
N ASP A 41 -1.05 11.66 -8.83
CA ASP A 41 -1.21 13.12 -8.84
C ASP A 41 -0.34 13.82 -7.78
N GLY A 42 0.04 13.12 -6.75
CA GLY A 42 0.91 13.62 -5.70
C GLY A 42 0.23 13.95 -4.38
N GLU A 43 -1.03 14.31 -4.39
CA GLU A 43 -1.77 14.65 -3.17
C GLU A 43 -3.23 14.21 -3.27
N ALA A 44 -3.74 13.66 -2.18
CA ALA A 44 -5.15 13.37 -2.06
C ALA A 44 -5.92 14.68 -1.78
N PRO A 45 -7.18 14.78 -2.22
CA PRO A 45 -7.99 15.95 -1.90
C PRO A 45 -8.15 16.14 -0.40
N GLU A 46 -8.33 17.40 0.01
CA GLU A 46 -8.61 17.73 1.40
C GLU A 46 -9.88 17.00 1.86
N GLY A 47 -9.85 16.45 3.07
CA GLY A 47 -10.98 15.70 3.61
C GLY A 47 -10.96 14.22 3.26
N THR A 48 -9.98 13.77 2.50
CA THR A 48 -9.84 12.34 2.20
C THR A 48 -9.59 11.57 3.50
N PRO A 49 -10.29 10.44 3.72
CA PRO A 49 -10.06 9.62 4.92
C PRO A 49 -8.61 9.19 5.08
N LEU A 50 -8.17 9.14 6.32
CA LEU A 50 -6.77 8.89 6.67
C LEU A 50 -6.19 7.64 6.02
N GLY A 51 -6.94 6.53 6.02
CA GLY A 51 -6.46 5.27 5.45
C GLY A 51 -6.25 5.36 3.94
N ILE A 52 -7.09 6.14 3.26
CA ILE A 52 -6.96 6.35 1.81
C ILE A 52 -5.74 7.23 1.52
N VAL A 53 -5.48 8.23 2.37
CA VAL A 53 -4.28 9.06 2.24
C VAL A 53 -3.02 8.21 2.38
N HIS A 54 -2.96 7.38 3.40
CA HIS A 54 -1.83 6.46 3.58
C HIS A 54 -1.67 5.51 2.39
N LEU A 55 -2.76 4.97 1.92
CA LEU A 55 -2.71 4.06 0.77
C LEU A 55 -2.17 4.78 -0.48
N SER A 56 -2.54 6.03 -0.69
CA SER A 56 -2.05 6.81 -1.83
C SER A 56 -0.52 6.98 -1.77
N TYR A 57 0.02 7.22 -0.60
CA TYR A 57 1.47 7.35 -0.41
C TYR A 57 2.19 6.03 -0.69
N LEU A 58 1.64 4.93 -0.20
CA LEU A 58 2.20 3.60 -0.41
C LEU A 58 2.17 3.23 -1.90
N LEU A 59 1.05 3.45 -2.56
CA LEU A 59 0.88 3.07 -3.96
C LEU A 59 1.74 3.91 -4.90
N ARG A 60 2.02 5.16 -4.56
CA ARG A 60 2.93 5.97 -5.36
C ARG A 60 4.31 5.31 -5.46
N VAL A 61 4.85 4.90 -4.33
CA VAL A 61 6.16 4.25 -4.31
C VAL A 61 6.10 2.86 -4.94
N TYR A 62 5.06 2.10 -4.64
CA TYR A 62 4.85 0.79 -5.22
C TYR A 62 4.78 0.86 -6.75
N ASN A 63 4.00 1.79 -7.29
CA ASN A 63 3.86 1.94 -8.74
C ASN A 63 5.17 2.35 -9.41
N SER A 64 5.95 3.21 -8.75
CA SER A 64 7.30 3.56 -9.23
C SER A 64 8.20 2.32 -9.28
N ALA A 65 8.14 1.49 -8.25
CA ALA A 65 8.94 0.27 -8.19
C ALA A 65 8.52 -0.74 -9.26
N MET A 66 7.23 -0.83 -9.54
CA MET A 66 6.72 -1.71 -10.60
C MET A 66 7.17 -1.25 -11.98
N GLY A 67 7.30 0.06 -12.18
CA GLY A 67 7.73 0.62 -13.45
C GLY A 67 9.22 0.50 -13.75
N GLY A 68 10.06 0.58 -12.72
CA GLY A 68 11.51 0.62 -12.94
C GLY A 68 12.36 -0.02 -11.84
N GLY A 69 11.73 -0.76 -10.93
CA GLY A 69 12.42 -1.40 -9.82
C GLY A 69 12.53 -0.50 -8.58
N VAL A 70 12.97 -1.09 -7.49
CA VAL A 70 13.08 -0.39 -6.20
C VAL A 70 14.09 0.76 -6.25
N GLY A 71 15.21 0.56 -6.91
CA GLY A 71 16.21 1.61 -7.07
C GLY A 71 15.66 2.83 -7.80
N PHE A 72 14.89 2.58 -8.85
CA PHE A 72 14.21 3.64 -9.58
C PHE A 72 13.20 4.37 -8.68
N ALA A 73 12.42 3.63 -7.90
CA ALA A 73 11.44 4.23 -6.99
C ALA A 73 12.12 5.16 -5.97
N VAL A 74 13.25 4.75 -5.43
CA VAL A 74 14.01 5.56 -4.47
C VAL A 74 14.60 6.80 -5.16
N GLU A 75 15.05 6.67 -6.40
CA GLU A 75 15.64 7.77 -7.15
C GLU A 75 14.63 8.82 -7.59
N VAL A 76 13.46 8.40 -8.09
CA VAL A 76 12.49 9.34 -8.68
C VAL A 76 11.55 9.98 -7.66
N ASN A 77 11.40 9.40 -6.48
CA ASN A 77 10.53 9.98 -5.45
C ASN A 77 11.35 10.85 -4.51
N GLU A 78 10.85 12.04 -4.23
CA GLU A 78 11.48 12.94 -3.26
C GLU A 78 11.49 12.30 -1.87
N ALA A 79 12.47 12.66 -1.05
CA ALA A 79 12.65 12.07 0.27
C ALA A 79 11.38 12.15 1.14
N PHE A 80 10.66 13.28 1.09
CA PHE A 80 9.43 13.41 1.86
C PHE A 80 8.35 12.42 1.44
N ARG A 81 8.29 12.09 0.15
CA ARG A 81 7.32 11.11 -0.37
C ARG A 81 7.68 9.69 0.06
N LEU A 82 8.96 9.37 0.07
CA LEU A 82 9.42 8.09 0.58
C LEU A 82 9.14 7.96 2.08
N ARG A 83 9.32 9.01 2.86
CA ARG A 83 8.99 9.00 4.29
C ARG A 83 7.50 8.83 4.53
N ARG A 84 6.66 9.46 3.73
CA ARG A 84 5.21 9.27 3.78
C ARG A 84 4.85 7.82 3.50
N ALA A 85 5.50 7.20 2.52
CA ALA A 85 5.29 5.79 2.21
C ALA A 85 5.75 4.89 3.37
N VAL A 86 6.86 5.23 4.04
CA VAL A 86 7.31 4.50 5.23
C VAL A 86 6.27 4.58 6.34
N ASP A 87 5.71 5.75 6.58
CA ASP A 87 4.64 5.91 7.57
C ASP A 87 3.40 5.11 7.19
N ALA A 88 3.06 5.10 5.90
CA ALA A 88 1.95 4.29 5.40
C ALA A 88 2.22 2.80 5.58
N MET A 89 3.42 2.34 5.32
CA MET A 89 3.80 0.94 5.55
C MET A 89 3.60 0.54 7.01
N ARG A 90 4.00 1.41 7.94
CA ARG A 90 3.78 1.17 9.37
C ARG A 90 2.29 1.16 9.71
N TYR A 91 1.54 2.08 9.13
CA TYR A 91 0.09 2.15 9.31
C TYR A 91 -0.58 0.83 8.90
N PHE A 92 -0.13 0.23 7.80
CA PHE A 92 -0.67 -1.04 7.30
C PHE A 92 -0.03 -2.28 7.93
N GLY A 93 0.83 -2.12 8.93
CA GLY A 93 1.46 -3.24 9.60
C GLY A 93 2.61 -3.88 8.83
N LEU A 94 3.17 -3.17 7.87
CA LEU A 94 4.29 -3.64 7.04
C LEU A 94 5.62 -3.11 7.59
N ALA A 95 5.90 -3.42 8.84
CA ALA A 95 7.05 -2.89 9.55
C ALA A 95 8.39 -3.25 8.88
N ASP A 96 8.53 -4.45 8.37
CA ASP A 96 9.75 -4.89 7.71
C ASP A 96 10.04 -4.08 6.45
N LEU A 97 9.00 -3.84 5.66
CA LEU A 97 9.13 -2.99 4.47
C LEU A 97 9.47 -1.56 4.84
N ALA A 98 8.83 -1.05 5.89
CA ALA A 98 9.09 0.30 6.37
C ALA A 98 10.56 0.48 6.76
N GLU A 99 11.13 -0.49 7.46
CA GLU A 99 12.53 -0.42 7.86
C GLU A 99 13.49 -0.48 6.67
N LEU A 100 13.20 -1.33 5.70
CA LEU A 100 14.03 -1.42 4.50
C LEU A 100 14.04 -0.09 3.73
N VAL A 101 12.87 0.50 3.53
CA VAL A 101 12.79 1.78 2.82
C VAL A 101 13.43 2.91 3.63
N ALA A 102 13.22 2.93 4.95
CA ALA A 102 13.84 3.93 5.82
C ALA A 102 15.37 3.86 5.74
N GLU A 103 15.94 2.67 5.74
CA GLU A 103 17.37 2.50 5.57
C GLU A 103 17.87 3.04 4.24
N LEU A 104 17.13 2.78 3.17
CA LEU A 104 17.48 3.28 1.85
C LEU A 104 17.48 4.82 1.78
N ILE A 105 16.55 5.45 2.50
CA ILE A 105 16.49 6.90 2.58
C ILE A 105 17.70 7.46 3.35
N GLU A 106 18.05 6.84 4.47
CA GLU A 106 19.07 7.36 5.37
C GLU A 106 20.50 7.19 4.84
N HIS A 107 20.75 6.11 4.10
CA HIS A 107 22.13 5.75 3.79
C HIS A 107 22.64 6.21 2.44
N ASP A 108 21.84 6.90 1.66
CA ASP A 108 22.22 7.51 0.36
C ASP A 108 23.21 6.62 -0.38
N VAL A 109 22.78 5.54 -0.87
CA VAL A 109 23.41 4.27 -0.73
C VAL A 109 24.44 3.92 -1.78
N ASP A 110 25.56 3.51 -1.33
CA ASP A 110 26.55 2.76 -2.06
C ASP A 110 25.88 1.52 -2.70
N ILE A 111 25.80 1.53 -4.02
CA ILE A 111 25.06 0.56 -4.82
C ILE A 111 25.43 -0.89 -4.49
N GLY A 112 26.69 -1.15 -4.17
CA GLY A 112 27.14 -2.49 -3.83
C GLY A 112 26.58 -3.04 -2.51
N HIS A 113 26.26 -2.14 -1.59
CA HIS A 113 25.72 -2.52 -0.29
C HIS A 113 24.19 -2.68 -0.33
N VAL A 114 23.56 -2.08 -1.30
CA VAL A 114 22.10 -1.99 -1.44
C VAL A 114 21.52 -3.12 -2.26
N GLY A 115 22.33 -3.71 -3.13
CA GLY A 115 21.84 -4.73 -4.06
C GLY A 115 21.02 -5.83 -3.39
N SER A 116 21.52 -6.40 -2.28
CA SER A 116 20.80 -7.48 -1.58
C SER A 116 19.56 -6.97 -0.86
N ARG A 117 19.57 -5.73 -0.40
CA ARG A 117 18.40 -5.12 0.26
C ARG A 117 17.33 -4.74 -0.74
N HIS A 118 17.72 -4.29 -1.93
CA HIS A 118 16.78 -4.06 -3.02
C HIS A 118 16.09 -5.36 -3.40
N ASP A 119 16.83 -6.46 -3.47
CA ASP A 119 16.27 -7.77 -3.79
C ASP A 119 15.26 -8.21 -2.71
N ASP A 120 15.58 -8.01 -1.43
CA ASP A 120 14.68 -8.30 -0.33
C ASP A 120 13.41 -7.45 -0.41
N LEU A 121 13.56 -6.18 -0.71
CA LEU A 121 12.43 -5.27 -0.82
C LEU A 121 11.56 -5.65 -2.02
N GLU A 122 12.16 -5.98 -3.16
CA GLU A 122 11.40 -6.44 -4.32
C GLU A 122 10.63 -7.71 -4.02
N ALA A 123 11.23 -8.64 -3.28
CA ALA A 123 10.58 -9.88 -2.91
C ALA A 123 9.38 -9.66 -1.98
N ARG A 124 9.41 -8.61 -1.16
CA ARG A 124 8.35 -8.29 -0.20
C ARG A 124 7.34 -7.27 -0.69
N LEU A 125 7.74 -6.42 -1.63
CA LEU A 125 6.90 -5.37 -2.17
C LEU A 125 6.04 -5.91 -3.32
N HIS A 126 5.19 -6.87 -2.98
CA HIS A 126 4.27 -7.50 -3.90
C HIS A 126 2.88 -6.91 -3.80
N GLY A 127 2.22 -6.76 -4.94
CA GLY A 127 0.84 -6.28 -4.96
C GLY A 127 -0.08 -7.07 -4.07
N GLU A 128 0.08 -8.39 -4.01
CA GLU A 128 -0.72 -9.26 -3.14
C GLU A 128 -0.50 -8.98 -1.66
N VAL A 129 0.73 -8.71 -1.27
CA VAL A 129 1.06 -8.37 0.12
C VAL A 129 0.42 -7.05 0.51
N LEU A 130 0.54 -6.03 -0.34
CA LEU A 130 -0.04 -4.72 -0.09
C LEU A 130 -1.56 -4.77 -0.08
N GLU A 131 -2.15 -5.49 -1.01
CA GLU A 131 -3.59 -5.65 -1.10
C GLU A 131 -4.16 -6.33 0.15
N ARG A 132 -3.50 -7.38 0.61
CA ARG A 132 -3.92 -8.07 1.82
C ARG A 132 -3.81 -7.16 3.05
N ALA A 133 -2.71 -6.44 3.19
CA ALA A 133 -2.52 -5.51 4.30
C ALA A 133 -3.58 -4.42 4.30
N PHE A 134 -3.92 -3.88 3.13
CA PHE A 134 -4.98 -2.91 2.98
C PHE A 134 -6.34 -3.49 3.41
N ARG A 135 -6.68 -4.68 2.93
CA ARG A 135 -7.97 -5.30 3.26
C ARG A 135 -8.12 -5.61 4.74
N VAL A 136 -7.05 -6.09 5.36
CA VAL A 136 -7.05 -6.36 6.80
C VAL A 136 -7.25 -5.06 7.57
N LYS A 137 -6.56 -3.99 7.18
CA LYS A 137 -6.70 -2.70 7.85
C LYS A 137 -8.09 -2.12 7.69
N ALA A 138 -8.64 -2.16 6.48
CA ALA A 138 -9.98 -1.66 6.20
C ALA A 138 -11.06 -2.45 6.97
N ALA A 139 -10.88 -3.76 7.13
CA ALA A 139 -11.81 -4.58 7.90
C ALA A 139 -11.77 -4.23 9.39
N GLY A 140 -10.60 -3.93 9.94
CA GLY A 140 -10.43 -3.59 11.34
C GLY A 140 -10.73 -2.13 11.68
N TRP A 141 -10.52 -1.23 10.73
CA TRP A 141 -10.71 0.22 10.91
C TRP A 141 -11.46 0.81 9.72
N PRO A 142 -12.73 0.42 9.51
CA PRO A 142 -13.46 0.85 8.31
C PRO A 142 -13.64 2.36 8.21
N THR A 143 -13.79 3.06 9.31
CA THR A 143 -13.97 4.52 9.28
C THR A 143 -12.75 5.25 8.75
N ASP A 144 -11.55 4.68 8.90
CA ASP A 144 -10.34 5.25 8.34
C ASP A 144 -10.35 5.28 6.80
N PHE A 145 -11.25 4.52 6.19
CA PHE A 145 -11.41 4.43 4.73
C PHE A 145 -12.75 4.99 4.25
N GLY A 146 -13.45 5.72 5.11
CA GLY A 146 -14.76 6.25 4.76
C GLY A 146 -15.86 5.20 4.70
N LEU A 147 -15.62 4.03 5.29
CA LEU A 147 -16.58 2.94 5.38
C LEU A 147 -17.25 2.94 6.76
N GLU A 148 -18.41 2.35 6.84
CA GLU A 148 -19.14 2.24 8.10
C GLU A 148 -19.01 0.88 8.78
#